data_a2d7e7256eb3322986e8c9c2cc87ef87
#
_entry.id   a2d7e7256eb3322986e8c9c2cc87ef87
#
_cell.length_a   1.000
_cell.length_b   1.000
_cell.length_c   1.000
_cell.angle_alpha   90.00
_cell.angle_beta   90.00
_cell.angle_gamma   90.00
#
_symmetry.space_group_name_H-M   'P 1'
#
loop_
_entity.id
_entity.type
_entity.pdbx_description
1 polymer ?
#
loop_
_entity_poly.entity_id
_entity_poly.type
_entity_poly.pdbx_seq_one_letter_code
_entity_poly.pdbx_strand_id
1 'polypeptide(L)'
;MMNNEKTIIEKAQDEGIFLNSYSEGDYRTRCPNCSPSRRKKHDPCLSVTVKHDSIVWMCHHCDWSGGVREGRANLPIRQSKVVRDEGIQLAPPIPIVSNANHDLSQNSITWLHNRKISQATAETFKLFTKDHKLCFPYYLDGDIVNIKSRTRDKKFLQEKNATKCLYNIDMLKTFWEETNMKNVIFVEGEMDVLALYEAGFRNVVSLPDGAPQTPKFKXXXXR
;
A
#
# COMPACT_ATOMS: atom_id res chain seq x y z
N MET A 1 33.14 -25.17 -31.95
CA MET A 1 33.15 -24.79 -30.51
C MET A 1 31.74 -24.93 -30.00
N MET A 2 31.45 -25.93 -29.16
CA MET A 2 30.12 -26.10 -28.57
C MET A 2 29.92 -25.01 -27.52
N ASN A 3 29.00 -24.08 -27.76
CA ASN A 3 28.54 -23.15 -26.74
C ASN A 3 27.80 -23.95 -25.66
N ASN A 4 28.47 -24.16 -24.55
CA ASN A 4 27.88 -24.83 -23.40
C ASN A 4 27.00 -23.79 -22.66
N GLU A 5 25.78 -23.56 -23.14
CA GLU A 5 24.83 -22.69 -22.45
C GLU A 5 24.41 -23.35 -21.12
N LYS A 6 24.64 -22.65 -20.02
CA LYS A 6 24.21 -23.08 -18.68
C LYS A 6 22.70 -23.33 -18.64
N THR A 7 22.32 -24.39 -17.99
CA THR A 7 20.91 -24.70 -17.70
C THR A 7 20.30 -23.63 -16.78
N ILE A 8 18.97 -23.53 -16.76
CA ILE A 8 18.27 -22.59 -15.85
C ILE A 8 18.57 -22.90 -14.38
N ILE A 9 18.83 -24.17 -14.06
CA ILE A 9 19.22 -24.60 -12.71
C ILE A 9 20.60 -24.05 -12.36
N GLU A 10 21.58 -24.22 -13.23
CA GLU A 10 22.93 -23.69 -13.01
C GLU A 10 22.91 -22.15 -12.88
N LYS A 11 22.12 -21.48 -13.71
CA LYS A 11 21.97 -20.02 -13.62
C LYS A 11 21.36 -19.59 -12.27
N ALA A 12 20.38 -20.33 -11.74
CA ALA A 12 19.79 -20.04 -10.43
C ALA A 12 20.79 -20.32 -9.29
N GLN A 13 21.60 -21.37 -9.42
CA GLN A 13 22.66 -21.71 -8.47
C GLN A 13 23.77 -20.65 -8.44
N ASP A 14 24.11 -20.06 -9.59
CA ASP A 14 25.06 -18.94 -9.67
C ASP A 14 24.55 -17.71 -8.88
N GLU A 15 23.21 -17.53 -8.81
CA GLU A 15 22.59 -16.49 -7.98
C GLU A 15 22.48 -16.88 -6.48
N GLY A 16 23.00 -18.05 -6.12
CA GLY A 16 23.00 -18.54 -4.73
C GLY A 16 21.70 -19.22 -4.30
N ILE A 17 20.86 -19.63 -5.24
CA ILE A 17 19.59 -20.30 -4.96
C ILE A 17 19.78 -21.80 -5.03
N PHE A 18 19.72 -22.46 -3.86
CA PHE A 18 19.86 -23.91 -3.75
C PHE A 18 18.55 -24.47 -3.18
N LEU A 19 17.92 -25.38 -3.94
CA LEU A 19 16.67 -26.05 -3.58
C LEU A 19 16.93 -27.55 -3.42
N ASN A 20 16.13 -28.22 -2.62
CA ASN A 20 16.17 -29.68 -2.48
C ASN A 20 15.65 -30.41 -3.73
N SER A 21 14.82 -29.73 -4.51
CA SER A 21 14.29 -30.21 -5.79
C SER A 21 14.06 -29.02 -6.71
N TYR A 22 14.24 -29.22 -8.01
CA TYR A 22 13.94 -28.24 -9.05
C TYR A 22 12.77 -28.70 -9.95
N SER A 23 11.89 -29.56 -9.43
CA SER A 23 10.61 -29.88 -10.10
C SER A 23 9.72 -28.63 -10.14
N GLU A 24 8.78 -28.57 -11.08
CA GLU A 24 7.84 -27.46 -11.16
C GLU A 24 7.06 -27.31 -9.84
N GLY A 25 6.98 -26.10 -9.33
CA GLY A 25 6.30 -25.79 -8.08
C GLY A 25 6.86 -24.58 -7.35
N ASP A 26 6.31 -24.33 -6.18
CA ASP A 26 6.70 -23.22 -5.31
C ASP A 26 7.52 -23.75 -4.12
N TYR A 27 8.63 -23.09 -3.86
CA TYR A 27 9.59 -23.47 -2.84
C TYR A 27 9.87 -22.30 -1.90
N ARG A 28 10.31 -22.62 -0.69
CA ARG A 28 10.83 -21.67 0.27
C ARG A 28 12.25 -22.05 0.64
N THR A 29 13.19 -21.08 0.57
CA THR A 29 14.59 -21.28 0.95
C THR A 29 15.16 -20.03 1.62
N ARG A 30 16.40 -20.09 2.04
CA ARG A 30 17.11 -18.95 2.62
C ARG A 30 17.52 -17.98 1.51
N CYS A 31 17.41 -16.69 1.81
CA CYS A 31 17.84 -15.67 0.86
C CYS A 31 19.36 -15.50 0.88
N PRO A 32 20.06 -15.65 -0.24
CA PRO A 32 21.50 -15.46 -0.25
C PRO A 32 21.91 -14.01 0.07
N ASN A 33 21.06 -13.05 -0.24
CA ASN A 33 21.34 -11.64 -0.06
C ASN A 33 21.25 -11.18 1.41
N CYS A 34 20.20 -11.57 2.16
CA CYS A 34 19.99 -11.03 3.50
C CYS A 34 20.15 -12.05 4.64
N SER A 35 20.04 -13.36 4.39
CA SER A 35 20.12 -14.36 5.47
C SER A 35 21.47 -14.38 6.18
N PRO A 36 22.62 -14.16 5.51
CA PRO A 36 23.91 -14.16 6.20
C PRO A 36 24.06 -13.07 7.27
N SER A 37 23.42 -11.90 7.06
CA SER A 37 23.54 -10.74 7.96
C SER A 37 22.45 -10.68 9.04
N ARG A 38 21.47 -11.62 9.01
CA ARG A 38 20.33 -11.59 9.91
C ARG A 38 20.57 -12.40 11.20
N ARG A 39 19.85 -12.00 12.26
CA ARG A 39 19.83 -12.78 13.51
C ARG A 39 19.23 -14.18 13.28
N LYS A 40 18.17 -14.28 12.47
CA LYS A 40 17.52 -15.56 12.10
C LYS A 40 18.06 -16.04 10.75
N LYS A 41 19.28 -16.54 10.71
CA LYS A 41 20.00 -16.95 9.49
C LYS A 41 19.34 -18.11 8.73
N HIS A 42 18.55 -18.93 9.41
CA HIS A 42 17.95 -20.15 8.85
C HIS A 42 16.50 -19.97 8.40
N ASP A 43 15.93 -18.77 8.57
CA ASP A 43 14.57 -18.46 8.19
C ASP A 43 14.39 -18.53 6.65
N PRO A 44 13.46 -19.35 6.12
CA PRO A 44 13.24 -19.47 4.68
C PRO A 44 12.42 -18.30 4.12
N CYS A 45 13.03 -17.14 4.03
CA CYS A 45 12.40 -15.89 3.62
C CYS A 45 12.34 -15.67 2.09
N LEU A 46 12.96 -16.57 1.29
CA LEU A 46 12.96 -16.49 -0.16
C LEU A 46 11.91 -17.43 -0.74
N SER A 47 10.92 -16.89 -1.45
CA SER A 47 10.01 -17.67 -2.30
C SER A 47 10.66 -17.88 -3.65
N VAL A 48 10.64 -19.11 -4.16
CA VAL A 48 11.15 -19.49 -5.47
C VAL A 48 10.06 -20.28 -6.21
N THR A 49 9.71 -19.85 -7.41
CA THR A 49 8.77 -20.59 -8.27
C THR A 49 9.57 -21.18 -9.45
N VAL A 50 9.52 -22.50 -9.58
CA VAL A 50 10.14 -23.25 -10.66
C VAL A 50 9.05 -23.59 -11.71
N LYS A 51 9.30 -23.24 -12.96
CA LYS A 51 8.48 -23.60 -14.12
C LYS A 51 9.35 -24.32 -15.14
N HIS A 52 8.71 -24.91 -16.14
CA HIS A 52 9.40 -25.66 -17.21
C HIS A 52 10.58 -24.90 -17.83
N ASP A 53 10.37 -23.59 -18.11
CA ASP A 53 11.32 -22.75 -18.87
C ASP A 53 11.97 -21.66 -18.03
N SER A 54 11.65 -21.55 -16.70
CA SER A 54 12.07 -20.40 -15.92
C SER A 54 12.07 -20.69 -14.42
N ILE A 55 12.93 -20.00 -13.70
CA ILE A 55 12.93 -19.96 -12.23
C ILE A 55 12.90 -18.49 -11.81
N VAL A 56 11.91 -18.12 -10.99
CA VAL A 56 11.76 -16.75 -10.48
C VAL A 56 11.76 -16.77 -8.95
N TRP A 57 12.24 -15.68 -8.35
CA TRP A 57 12.32 -15.62 -6.89
C TRP A 57 12.05 -14.21 -6.35
N MET A 58 11.60 -14.16 -5.09
CA MET A 58 11.41 -12.92 -4.35
C MET A 58 11.60 -13.16 -2.86
N CYS A 59 12.42 -12.34 -2.23
CA CYS A 59 12.62 -12.38 -0.79
C CYS A 59 11.61 -11.49 -0.07
N HIS A 60 10.87 -12.04 0.90
CA HIS A 60 9.87 -11.31 1.69
C HIS A 60 10.49 -10.43 2.79
N HIS A 61 11.82 -10.43 2.92
CA HIS A 61 12.50 -9.65 3.94
C HIS A 61 13.29 -8.46 3.37
N CYS A 62 13.95 -8.64 2.23
CA CYS A 62 14.80 -7.60 1.64
C CYS A 62 14.40 -7.22 0.20
N ASP A 63 13.28 -7.77 -0.27
CA ASP A 63 12.71 -7.54 -1.61
C ASP A 63 13.64 -7.91 -2.78
N TRP A 64 14.78 -8.59 -2.48
CA TRP A 64 15.66 -9.10 -3.52
C TRP A 64 14.88 -10.08 -4.39
N SER A 65 14.84 -9.82 -5.68
CA SER A 65 14.05 -10.61 -6.63
C SER A 65 14.76 -10.72 -7.96
N GLY A 66 14.43 -11.76 -8.70
CA GLY A 66 15.01 -12.00 -10.01
C GLY A 66 14.41 -13.20 -10.70
N GLY A 67 14.99 -13.58 -11.82
CA GLY A 67 14.58 -14.78 -12.55
C GLY A 67 15.55 -15.16 -13.65
N VAL A 68 15.59 -16.44 -13.94
CA VAL A 68 16.36 -17.03 -15.07
C VAL A 68 15.39 -17.73 -16.01
N ARG A 69 15.70 -17.69 -17.29
CA ARG A 69 14.84 -18.29 -18.33
C ARG A 69 15.71 -18.98 -19.40
N GLU A 70 15.17 -20.04 -20.00
CA GLU A 70 15.81 -20.74 -21.08
C GLU A 70 15.84 -19.88 -22.35
N GLY A 71 16.98 -19.87 -23.06
CA GLY A 71 17.08 -19.21 -24.38
C GLY A 71 17.12 -17.68 -24.39
N ARG A 72 17.20 -17.01 -23.23
CA ARG A 72 17.36 -15.54 -23.17
C ARG A 72 18.44 -15.16 -22.14
N ALA A 73 19.14 -14.06 -22.43
CA ALA A 73 19.99 -13.44 -21.43
C ALA A 73 19.19 -13.19 -20.14
N ASN A 74 19.81 -13.40 -19.01
CA ASN A 74 19.20 -13.22 -17.68
C ASN A 74 18.39 -11.91 -17.69
N LEU A 75 17.11 -12.03 -17.32
CA LEU A 75 16.31 -10.82 -17.06
C LEU A 75 17.09 -10.01 -16.04
N PRO A 76 17.38 -8.75 -16.34
CA PRO A 76 18.11 -7.94 -15.39
C PRO A 76 17.39 -8.02 -14.05
N ILE A 77 18.16 -8.24 -13.01
CA ILE A 77 17.69 -8.05 -11.64
C ILE A 77 16.94 -6.72 -11.66
N ARG A 78 15.61 -6.77 -11.53
CA ARG A 78 14.88 -5.57 -11.26
C ARG A 78 15.30 -5.12 -9.87
N GLN A 79 16.42 -4.45 -9.81
CA GLN A 79 16.56 -3.43 -8.79
C GLN A 79 15.28 -2.63 -8.94
N SER A 80 14.47 -2.57 -7.89
CA SER A 80 13.38 -1.63 -7.88
C SER A 80 13.96 -0.34 -8.44
N LYS A 81 13.65 -0.02 -9.69
CA LYS A 81 13.92 1.31 -10.21
C LYS A 81 13.25 2.20 -9.18
N VAL A 82 14.04 2.88 -8.39
CA VAL A 82 13.59 4.17 -7.88
C VAL A 82 13.17 4.88 -9.14
N VAL A 83 11.89 4.82 -9.44
CA VAL A 83 11.31 5.62 -10.51
C VAL A 83 11.54 7.04 -10.02
N ARG A 84 12.64 7.62 -10.43
CA ARG A 84 12.79 9.06 -10.35
C ARG A 84 11.60 9.57 -11.14
N ASP A 85 10.76 10.28 -10.46
CA ASP A 85 9.52 10.81 -10.96
C ASP A 85 9.82 11.76 -12.13
N GLU A 86 10.00 11.18 -13.33
CA GLU A 86 9.96 11.97 -14.56
C GLU A 86 8.47 12.21 -14.79
N GLY A 87 7.93 13.14 -14.00
CA GLY A 87 6.64 13.79 -14.20
C GLY A 87 5.58 12.98 -14.92
N ILE A 88 5.07 11.89 -14.31
CA ILE A 88 3.76 11.41 -14.73
C ILE A 88 2.80 12.56 -14.44
N GLN A 89 2.45 13.32 -15.46
CA GLN A 89 1.36 14.26 -15.33
C GLN A 89 0.08 13.45 -15.12
N LEU A 90 -0.21 13.22 -13.84
CA LEU A 90 -1.53 12.71 -13.49
C LEU A 90 -2.55 13.78 -13.92
N ALA A 91 -3.60 13.34 -14.60
CA ALA A 91 -4.73 14.23 -14.87
C ALA A 91 -5.13 14.89 -13.54
N PRO A 92 -5.46 16.18 -13.54
CA PRO A 92 -5.84 16.86 -12.30
C PRO A 92 -7.00 16.11 -11.64
N PRO A 93 -7.02 16.04 -10.30
CA PRO A 93 -8.13 15.38 -9.61
C PRO A 93 -9.44 16.05 -9.99
N ILE A 94 -10.47 15.24 -10.22
CA ILE A 94 -11.80 15.75 -10.54
C ILE A 94 -12.50 16.01 -9.20
N PRO A 95 -12.77 17.28 -8.83
CA PRO A 95 -13.47 17.57 -7.60
C PRO A 95 -14.90 17.00 -7.64
N ILE A 96 -15.32 16.43 -6.52
CA ILE A 96 -16.69 15.99 -6.35
C ILE A 96 -17.50 17.18 -5.79
N VAL A 97 -18.34 17.77 -6.62
CA VAL A 97 -19.24 18.83 -6.16
C VAL A 97 -20.36 18.16 -5.36
N SER A 98 -20.25 18.21 -4.04
CA SER A 98 -21.35 17.75 -3.18
C SER A 98 -22.11 18.96 -2.65
N ASN A 99 -23.35 19.12 -3.11
CA ASN A 99 -24.28 20.13 -2.60
C ASN A 99 -25.02 19.61 -1.34
N ALA A 100 -24.50 18.57 -0.70
CA ALA A 100 -25.15 17.96 0.44
C ALA A 100 -24.87 18.76 1.72
N ASN A 101 -25.89 18.99 2.53
CA ASN A 101 -25.72 19.37 3.91
C ASN A 101 -24.83 18.31 4.58
N HIS A 102 -23.71 18.76 5.11
CA HIS A 102 -22.70 17.89 5.71
C HIS A 102 -22.99 17.65 7.22
N ASP A 103 -24.26 17.33 7.53
CA ASP A 103 -24.65 17.11 8.93
C ASP A 103 -24.51 15.63 9.32
N LEU A 104 -24.05 15.41 10.53
CA LEU A 104 -24.05 14.08 11.12
C LEU A 104 -25.42 13.77 11.74
N SER A 105 -25.96 12.62 11.41
CA SER A 105 -27.16 12.14 12.09
C SER A 105 -26.85 11.76 13.54
N GLN A 106 -27.85 11.83 14.40
CA GLN A 106 -27.70 11.45 15.81
C GLN A 106 -27.20 10.01 15.97
N ASN A 107 -27.63 9.11 15.10
CA ASN A 107 -27.16 7.72 15.09
C ASN A 107 -25.66 7.62 14.77
N SER A 108 -25.16 8.43 13.83
CA SER A 108 -23.74 8.47 13.50
C SER A 108 -22.92 9.05 14.66
N ILE A 109 -23.40 10.11 15.28
CA ILE A 109 -22.76 10.71 16.48
C ILE A 109 -22.65 9.66 17.60
N THR A 110 -23.75 8.99 17.94
CA THR A 110 -23.79 7.95 18.97
C THR A 110 -22.83 6.81 18.62
N TRP A 111 -22.82 6.39 17.35
CA TRP A 111 -21.93 5.30 16.90
C TRP A 111 -20.44 5.68 17.00
N LEU A 112 -20.08 6.92 16.64
CA LEU A 112 -18.72 7.45 16.76
C LEU A 112 -18.31 7.54 18.23
N HIS A 113 -19.19 8.07 19.07
CA HIS A 113 -18.96 8.22 20.52
C HIS A 113 -18.70 6.85 21.18
N ASN A 114 -19.46 5.81 20.80
CA ASN A 114 -19.24 4.46 21.32
C ASN A 114 -17.88 3.88 20.93
N ARG A 115 -17.22 4.46 19.91
CA ARG A 115 -15.86 4.12 19.45
C ARG A 115 -14.83 5.11 19.98
N LYS A 116 -15.22 5.97 20.93
CA LYS A 116 -14.35 6.98 21.56
C LYS A 116 -13.86 8.04 20.56
N ILE A 117 -14.67 8.31 19.51
CA ILE A 117 -14.43 9.40 18.57
C ILE A 117 -15.37 10.54 18.94
N SER A 118 -14.82 11.69 19.28
CA SER A 118 -15.59 12.87 19.68
C SER A 118 -16.28 13.51 18.47
N GLN A 119 -17.32 14.29 18.74
CA GLN A 119 -17.98 15.09 17.72
C GLN A 119 -17.00 16.12 17.14
N ALA A 120 -16.14 16.71 17.97
CA ALA A 120 -15.12 17.66 17.51
C ALA A 120 -14.18 17.03 16.46
N THR A 121 -13.74 15.79 16.67
CA THR A 121 -12.94 15.07 15.67
C THR A 121 -13.76 14.84 14.41
N ALA A 122 -15.01 14.39 14.52
CA ALA A 122 -15.86 14.17 13.37
C ALA A 122 -16.08 15.47 12.55
N GLU A 123 -16.23 16.59 13.20
CA GLU A 123 -16.34 17.92 12.57
C GLU A 123 -15.03 18.34 11.90
N THR A 124 -13.90 18.12 12.58
CA THR A 124 -12.57 18.40 12.01
C THR A 124 -12.35 17.64 10.68
N PHE A 125 -12.75 16.38 10.66
CA PHE A 125 -12.65 15.54 9.44
C PHE A 125 -13.82 15.73 8.49
N LYS A 126 -14.75 16.63 8.81
CA LYS A 126 -15.95 16.96 8.01
C LYS A 126 -16.76 15.72 7.66
N LEU A 127 -16.89 14.79 8.62
CA LEU A 127 -17.70 13.59 8.44
C LEU A 127 -19.17 13.99 8.35
N PHE A 128 -19.95 13.25 7.56
CA PHE A 128 -21.37 13.52 7.40
C PHE A 128 -22.15 12.22 7.22
N THR A 129 -23.48 12.32 7.27
CA THR A 129 -24.38 11.20 7.03
C THR A 129 -25.16 11.43 5.75
N LYS A 130 -25.12 10.46 4.83
CA LYS A 130 -25.91 10.45 3.60
C LYS A 130 -26.51 9.06 3.42
N ASP A 131 -27.82 8.99 3.17
CA ASP A 131 -28.56 7.74 2.96
C ASP A 131 -28.29 6.71 4.07
N HIS A 132 -28.33 7.17 5.33
CA HIS A 132 -28.05 6.37 6.54
C HIS A 132 -26.63 5.77 6.60
N LYS A 133 -25.70 6.27 5.79
CA LYS A 133 -24.29 5.84 5.76
C LYS A 133 -23.41 6.93 6.34
N LEU A 134 -22.43 6.56 7.15
CA LEU A 134 -21.38 7.47 7.58
C LEU A 134 -20.40 7.67 6.42
N CYS A 135 -20.13 8.92 6.08
CA CYS A 135 -19.31 9.32 4.93
C CYS A 135 -18.01 9.96 5.41
N PHE A 136 -16.93 9.56 4.77
CA PHE A 136 -15.58 10.02 4.98
C PHE A 136 -15.14 10.75 3.71
N PRO A 137 -15.13 12.08 3.68
CA PRO A 137 -14.63 12.82 2.52
C PRO A 137 -13.09 12.78 2.48
N TYR A 138 -12.55 12.58 1.28
CA TYR A 138 -11.12 12.61 1.01
C TYR A 138 -10.79 13.92 0.33
N TYR A 139 -9.89 14.65 0.92
CA TYR A 139 -9.43 15.95 0.43
C TYR A 139 -8.06 15.80 -0.23
N LEU A 140 -7.87 16.52 -1.33
CA LEU A 140 -6.57 16.67 -1.99
C LEU A 140 -6.47 18.10 -2.50
N ASP A 141 -5.52 18.84 -1.95
CA ASP A 141 -5.27 20.26 -2.24
C ASP A 141 -6.52 21.13 -2.03
N GLY A 142 -7.31 20.79 -1.00
CA GLY A 142 -8.50 21.53 -0.57
C GLY A 142 -9.81 21.04 -1.19
N ASP A 143 -9.76 20.25 -2.25
CA ASP A 143 -10.94 19.74 -2.95
C ASP A 143 -11.34 18.35 -2.47
N ILE A 144 -12.66 18.07 -2.44
CA ILE A 144 -13.16 16.70 -2.21
C ILE A 144 -12.97 15.90 -3.50
N VAL A 145 -12.11 14.89 -3.46
CA VAL A 145 -11.78 14.06 -4.63
C VAL A 145 -12.35 12.64 -4.53
N ASN A 146 -12.82 12.25 -3.34
CA ASN A 146 -13.47 10.96 -3.11
C ASN A 146 -14.36 11.07 -1.86
N ILE A 147 -15.41 10.26 -1.82
CA ILE A 147 -16.24 10.07 -0.63
C ILE A 147 -16.34 8.56 -0.42
N LYS A 148 -15.82 8.09 0.70
CA LYS A 148 -15.99 6.68 1.09
C LYS A 148 -17.12 6.63 2.12
N SER A 149 -18.09 5.79 1.90
CA SER A 149 -19.22 5.64 2.81
C SER A 149 -19.24 4.24 3.43
N ARG A 150 -19.71 4.18 4.67
CA ARG A 150 -19.77 2.96 5.45
C ARG A 150 -21.19 2.73 5.90
N THR A 151 -21.76 1.59 5.55
CA THR A 151 -23.06 1.15 6.02
C THR A 151 -22.97 0.56 7.44
N ARG A 152 -24.11 0.41 8.08
CA ARG A 152 -24.22 -0.24 9.39
C ARG A 152 -23.70 -1.67 9.37
N ASP A 153 -23.87 -2.38 8.26
CA ASP A 153 -23.42 -3.79 8.04
C ASP A 153 -21.93 -3.89 7.69
N LYS A 154 -21.16 -2.82 7.89
CA LYS A 154 -19.71 -2.76 7.62
C LYS A 154 -19.35 -2.88 6.12
N LYS A 155 -20.28 -2.58 5.22
CA LYS A 155 -19.97 -2.48 3.79
C LYS A 155 -19.41 -1.09 3.49
N PHE A 156 -18.38 -1.04 2.66
CA PHE A 156 -17.74 0.20 2.23
C PHE A 156 -18.03 0.44 0.75
N LEU A 157 -18.38 1.68 0.43
CA LEU A 157 -18.64 2.11 -0.93
C LEU A 157 -17.80 3.36 -1.19
N GLN A 158 -17.30 3.51 -2.39
CA GLN A 158 -16.60 4.72 -2.84
C GLN A 158 -17.32 5.29 -4.05
N GLU A 159 -17.16 6.58 -4.27
CA GLU A 159 -17.73 7.23 -5.46
C GLU A 159 -17.09 6.65 -6.72
N LYS A 160 -17.92 6.45 -7.74
CA LYS A 160 -17.46 5.89 -9.01
C LYS A 160 -16.49 6.87 -9.69
N ASN A 161 -15.38 6.34 -10.19
CA ASN A 161 -14.32 7.12 -10.87
C ASN A 161 -13.66 8.20 -9.99
N ALA A 162 -13.81 8.13 -8.66
CA ALA A 162 -13.17 9.05 -7.73
C ALA A 162 -11.65 8.90 -7.76
N THR A 163 -10.96 10.00 -7.55
CA THR A 163 -9.50 10.00 -7.42
C THR A 163 -9.09 9.31 -6.11
N LYS A 164 -8.18 8.34 -6.20
CA LYS A 164 -7.67 7.64 -5.02
C LYS A 164 -6.46 8.38 -4.45
N CYS A 165 -6.59 8.85 -3.25
CA CYS A 165 -5.50 9.45 -2.49
C CYS A 165 -5.50 8.87 -1.07
N LEU A 166 -4.48 9.18 -0.29
CA LEU A 166 -4.46 8.81 1.13
C LEU A 166 -5.53 9.63 1.88
N TYR A 167 -6.25 8.98 2.77
CA TYR A 167 -7.16 9.69 3.68
C TYR A 167 -6.34 10.56 4.62
N ASN A 168 -6.76 11.78 4.83
CA ASN A 168 -6.12 12.78 5.68
C ASN A 168 -4.80 13.35 5.11
N ILE A 169 -4.56 13.27 3.81
CA ILE A 169 -3.30 13.73 3.20
C ILE A 169 -3.13 15.27 3.34
N ASP A 170 -4.19 16.04 3.23
CA ASP A 170 -4.10 17.50 3.31
C ASP A 170 -3.74 17.96 4.74
N MET A 171 -4.33 17.37 5.76
CA MET A 171 -3.98 17.69 7.15
C MET A 171 -2.55 17.24 7.49
N LEU A 172 -2.08 16.13 6.89
CA LEU A 172 -0.68 15.71 7.02
C LEU A 172 0.27 16.74 6.39
N LYS A 173 -0.05 17.26 5.20
CA LYS A 173 0.75 18.33 4.55
C LYS A 173 0.84 19.56 5.46
N THR A 174 -0.31 20.01 5.97
CA THR A 174 -0.38 21.14 6.91
C THR A 174 0.49 20.88 8.17
N PHE A 175 0.37 19.71 8.76
CA PHE A 175 1.18 19.32 9.92
C PHE A 175 2.69 19.40 9.61
N TRP A 176 3.10 18.90 8.46
CA TRP A 176 4.51 18.96 8.03
C TRP A 176 5.00 20.39 7.84
N GLU A 177 4.15 21.25 7.28
CA GLU A 177 4.48 22.68 7.09
C GLU A 177 4.63 23.41 8.43
N GLU A 178 3.70 23.13 9.37
CA GLU A 178 3.70 23.81 10.68
C GLU A 178 4.80 23.32 11.62
N THR A 179 5.17 22.03 11.57
CA THR A 179 6.08 21.43 12.56
C THR A 179 7.47 21.15 12.01
N ASN A 180 7.67 21.20 10.71
CA ASN A 180 8.87 20.74 10.02
C ASN A 180 9.21 19.25 10.26
N MET A 181 8.28 18.49 10.79
CA MET A 181 8.43 17.04 11.00
C MET A 181 7.95 16.30 9.76
N LYS A 182 8.76 15.40 9.22
CA LYS A 182 8.46 14.67 7.98
C LYS A 182 8.14 13.18 8.19
N ASN A 183 7.83 12.79 9.42
CA ASN A 183 7.39 11.43 9.71
C ASN A 183 5.88 11.29 9.46
N VAL A 184 5.44 10.07 9.17
CA VAL A 184 4.05 9.75 8.91
C VAL A 184 3.71 8.38 9.50
N ILE A 185 2.50 8.27 10.04
CA ILE A 185 1.93 7.02 10.53
C ILE A 185 0.92 6.53 9.49
N PHE A 186 1.15 5.35 8.94
CA PHE A 186 0.21 4.70 8.02
C PHE A 186 -0.65 3.71 8.79
N VAL A 187 -1.96 3.82 8.61
CA VAL A 187 -2.93 2.88 9.17
C VAL A 187 -3.82 2.29 8.07
N GLU A 188 -4.58 1.27 8.41
CA GLU A 188 -5.34 0.52 7.43
C GLU A 188 -6.59 1.26 6.96
N GLY A 189 -7.28 1.95 7.86
CA GLY A 189 -8.57 2.56 7.55
C GLY A 189 -8.84 3.90 8.22
N GLU A 190 -9.90 4.55 7.75
CA GLU A 190 -10.30 5.89 8.20
C GLU A 190 -10.56 5.96 9.71
N MET A 191 -11.19 4.91 10.26
CA MET A 191 -11.49 4.87 11.70
C MET A 191 -10.21 4.83 12.56
N ASP A 192 -9.14 4.21 12.06
CA ASP A 192 -7.85 4.18 12.74
C ASP A 192 -7.20 5.58 12.73
N VAL A 193 -7.38 6.33 11.62
CA VAL A 193 -6.94 7.74 11.53
C VAL A 193 -7.65 8.56 12.60
N LEU A 194 -8.99 8.44 12.70
CA LEU A 194 -9.76 9.18 13.70
C LEU A 194 -9.33 8.82 15.14
N ALA A 195 -9.11 7.52 15.41
CA ALA A 195 -8.70 7.06 16.73
C ALA A 195 -7.32 7.60 17.13
N LEU A 196 -6.36 7.62 16.19
CA LEU A 196 -5.04 8.20 16.44
C LEU A 196 -5.11 9.72 16.59
N TYR A 197 -5.98 10.38 15.85
CA TYR A 197 -6.21 11.81 15.99
C TYR A 197 -6.75 12.15 17.39
N GLU A 198 -7.72 11.37 17.90
CA GLU A 198 -8.21 11.47 19.30
C GLU A 198 -7.08 11.29 20.31
N ALA A 199 -6.13 10.38 20.02
CA ALA A 199 -4.97 10.13 20.86
C ALA A 199 -3.87 11.22 20.74
N GLY A 200 -4.10 12.26 19.91
CA GLY A 200 -3.18 13.39 19.79
C GLY A 200 -2.21 13.32 18.61
N PHE A 201 -2.24 12.27 17.81
CA PHE A 201 -1.38 12.14 16.63
C PHE A 201 -1.97 12.92 15.45
N ARG A 202 -1.17 13.79 14.84
CA ARG A 202 -1.60 14.62 13.71
C ARG A 202 -1.04 14.15 12.36
N ASN A 203 0.02 13.34 12.40
CA ASN A 203 0.77 12.86 11.25
C ASN A 203 0.32 11.48 10.77
N VAL A 204 -0.98 11.24 10.74
CA VAL A 204 -1.57 9.93 10.44
C VAL A 204 -2.39 9.97 9.15
N VAL A 205 -2.24 8.94 8.31
CA VAL A 205 -3.00 8.76 7.06
C VAL A 205 -3.42 7.30 6.92
N SER A 206 -4.45 7.05 6.11
CA SER A 206 -4.80 5.67 5.76
C SER A 206 -4.89 5.44 4.26
N LEU A 207 -4.83 4.16 3.89
CA LEU A 207 -4.95 3.72 2.50
C LEU A 207 -6.43 3.74 2.08
N PRO A 208 -6.74 4.17 0.84
CA PRO A 208 -8.15 4.30 0.41
C PRO A 208 -8.87 2.94 0.29
N ASP A 209 -8.14 1.89 -0.02
CA ASP A 209 -8.70 0.55 -0.23
C ASP A 209 -8.33 -0.45 0.88
N GLY A 210 -7.71 0.03 1.97
CA GLY A 210 -7.13 -0.82 3.00
C GLY A 210 -5.83 -1.47 2.53
N ALA A 211 -5.25 -2.34 3.36
CA ALA A 211 -4.00 -3.02 3.02
C ALA A 211 -4.26 -4.10 1.95
N PRO A 212 -3.64 -4.03 0.78
CA PRO A 212 -3.84 -5.05 -0.25
C PRO A 212 -3.16 -6.36 0.16
N GLN A 213 -3.81 -7.48 -0.13
CA GLN A 213 -3.22 -8.81 0.11
C GLN A 213 -1.95 -9.02 -0.73
N THR A 214 -1.88 -8.38 -1.88
CA THR A 214 -0.68 -8.35 -2.73
C THR A 214 -0.33 -6.88 -2.96
N PRO A 215 0.86 -6.44 -2.58
CA PRO A 215 1.20 -5.02 -2.74
C PRO A 215 1.33 -4.65 -4.21
N LYS A 216 0.28 -4.07 -4.76
CA LYS A 216 0.30 -3.37 -6.05
C LYS A 216 0.47 -1.89 -5.75
N PHE A 217 1.71 -1.48 -5.41
CA PHE A 217 2.02 -0.08 -5.21
C PHE A 217 2.01 0.65 -6.56
N LYS A 218 0.90 1.34 -6.84
CA LYS A 218 0.96 2.52 -7.70
C LYS A 218 1.04 3.71 -6.76
N UNK A 219 2.07 4.18 -6.61
CA UNK A 219 2.34 5.14 -5.70
C UNK A 219 1.46 6.28 -5.82
N UNK A 220 1.05 6.41 -5.27
CA UNK A 220 0.46 7.41 -5.22
C UNK A 220 1.25 8.35 -4.59
N UNK A 221 1.88 8.62 -5.15
CA UNK A 221 2.70 9.39 -4.69
C UNK A 221 2.08 10.47 -4.10
N UNK A 222 2.24 10.51 -3.45
CA UNK A 222 1.93 11.54 -2.84
C UNK A 222 2.78 12.56 -3.34
N ARG A 223 2.47 13.52 -3.85
CA ARG A 223 3.19 14.70 -4.24
C ARG A 223 3.43 15.62 -3.06
#